data_f79b907df81d1653cf96d36708076ee1
#
_entry.id   f79b907df81d1653cf96d36708076ee1
#
_cell.length_a   1.000
_cell.length_b   1.000
_cell.length_c   1.000
_cell.angle_alpha   90.00
_cell.angle_beta   90.00
_cell.angle_gamma   90.00
#
_symmetry.space_group_name_H-M   'P 1'
#
loop_
_entity.id
_entity.type
_entity.pdbx_description
1 polymer ?
#
loop_
_entity_poly.entity_id
_entity_poly.type
_entity_poly.pdbx_seq_one_letter_code
_entity_poly.pdbx_strand_id
1 'polypeptide(L)'
;MSLSVDRLSLSSEQYTRWCAETPSLPLYVQPWWLLAASGCEEMPVLATRVAKEDAPTLVWPLFMPTRRHLIVTPYCQFTGPLSDRSGAVGEEPFDRDRYIAHLAAMEALGEALPSSLRYIEAHLPLDYWDWLPSETPAGVWRSSVAYTHRLDLTQRPPQELYNSLIRRKVRRATALGLRELWAETTKEATNVATCAEMLVELCRKSLQRSGGDRLCASSLRRLVTAAVARGQGALLLLLSPHTDEPVAGAFVAHHAGTAYYIAGGQARTSEGEDAMALLLDRLIIWSREADCHTFDFEGSIQRGIAFFFRSFGAVPHPYLRLQAGRQTLAMRLQLRRYYLQHLY
;
A
#
# COMPACT_ATOMS: atom_id res chain seq x y z
N MET A 1 26.23 21.66 -3.76
CA MET A 1 25.48 20.87 -4.75
C MET A 1 24.32 21.70 -5.24
N SER A 2 24.08 21.79 -6.56
CA SER A 2 22.85 22.47 -7.07
C SER A 2 21.74 21.43 -7.07
N LEU A 3 20.70 21.66 -6.27
CA LEU A 3 19.49 20.87 -6.19
C LEU A 3 18.37 21.58 -6.95
N SER A 4 17.60 20.83 -7.74
CA SER A 4 16.41 21.34 -8.42
C SER A 4 15.16 20.55 -7.99
N VAL A 5 13.99 21.20 -8.02
CA VAL A 5 12.70 20.54 -7.82
C VAL A 5 11.92 20.59 -9.13
N ASP A 6 11.66 19.43 -9.68
CA ASP A 6 10.80 19.28 -10.85
C ASP A 6 9.34 19.15 -10.41
N ARG A 7 8.45 19.85 -11.12
CA ARG A 7 6.99 19.74 -10.96
C ARG A 7 6.43 19.00 -12.15
N LEU A 8 6.05 17.78 -11.93
CA LEU A 8 5.57 16.87 -12.97
C LEU A 8 4.11 16.50 -12.71
N SER A 9 3.48 15.86 -13.66
CA SER A 9 2.22 15.13 -13.47
C SER A 9 2.47 13.62 -13.50
N LEU A 10 1.51 12.86 -13.01
CA LEU A 10 1.55 11.40 -13.05
C LEU A 10 1.65 10.87 -14.50
N SER A 11 1.06 11.59 -15.47
CA SER A 11 1.09 11.29 -16.91
C SER A 11 2.41 11.69 -17.61
N SER A 12 3.35 12.33 -16.89
CA SER A 12 4.61 12.80 -17.46
C SER A 12 5.48 11.63 -17.95
N GLU A 13 5.94 11.69 -19.21
CA GLU A 13 6.90 10.73 -19.76
C GLU A 13 8.21 10.68 -18.96
N GLN A 14 8.67 11.82 -18.47
CA GLN A 14 9.87 11.92 -17.64
C GLN A 14 9.70 11.14 -16.34
N TYR A 15 8.56 11.27 -15.65
CA TYR A 15 8.27 10.56 -14.42
C TYR A 15 8.18 9.03 -14.68
N THR A 16 7.47 8.64 -15.73
CA THR A 16 7.34 7.23 -16.12
C THR A 16 8.71 6.61 -16.44
N ARG A 17 9.57 7.34 -17.16
CA ARG A 17 10.94 6.90 -17.47
C ARG A 17 11.77 6.70 -16.21
N TRP A 18 11.75 7.66 -15.28
CA TRP A 18 12.51 7.52 -14.02
C TRP A 18 12.09 6.29 -13.21
N CYS A 19 10.78 6.04 -13.10
CA CYS A 19 10.30 4.85 -12.41
C CYS A 19 10.72 3.55 -13.12
N ALA A 20 10.79 3.54 -14.45
CA ALA A 20 11.23 2.38 -15.22
C ALA A 20 12.74 2.14 -15.08
N GLU A 21 13.54 3.21 -15.05
CA GLU A 21 15.00 3.16 -14.91
C GLU A 21 15.45 2.89 -13.46
N THR A 22 14.56 3.07 -12.47
CA THR A 22 14.84 2.84 -11.04
C THR A 22 13.82 1.84 -10.47
N PRO A 23 13.95 0.55 -10.80
CA PRO A 23 12.97 -0.48 -10.39
C PRO A 23 12.90 -0.71 -8.87
N SER A 24 13.89 -0.23 -8.10
CA SER A 24 13.91 -0.22 -6.63
C SER A 24 13.00 0.83 -5.99
N LEU A 25 12.51 1.81 -6.75
CA LEU A 25 11.52 2.77 -6.24
C LEU A 25 10.27 2.04 -5.71
N PRO A 26 9.74 2.43 -4.55
CA PRO A 26 8.59 1.74 -3.94
C PRO A 26 7.36 1.65 -4.83
N LEU A 27 6.53 0.63 -4.62
CA LEU A 27 5.25 0.45 -5.31
C LEU A 27 4.39 1.71 -5.28
N TYR A 28 4.39 2.40 -4.16
CA TYR A 28 3.52 3.56 -3.90
C TYR A 28 3.91 4.85 -4.64
N VAL A 29 5.02 4.85 -5.38
CA VAL A 29 5.38 5.93 -6.31
C VAL A 29 5.29 5.48 -7.77
N GLN A 30 4.96 4.23 -8.05
CA GLN A 30 4.83 3.74 -9.43
C GLN A 30 3.63 4.41 -10.13
N PRO A 31 3.81 4.98 -11.34
CA PRO A 31 2.74 5.70 -12.04
C PRO A 31 1.45 4.89 -12.22
N TRP A 32 1.60 3.62 -12.61
CA TRP A 32 0.47 2.73 -12.83
C TRP A 32 -0.31 2.42 -11.55
N TRP A 33 0.41 2.28 -10.40
CA TRP A 33 -0.22 2.06 -9.10
C TRP A 33 -1.00 3.28 -8.64
N LEU A 34 -0.37 4.45 -8.70
CA LEU A 34 -0.98 5.71 -8.30
C LEU A 34 -2.20 6.07 -9.17
N LEU A 35 -2.12 5.82 -10.48
CA LEU A 35 -3.25 6.02 -11.38
C LEU A 35 -4.41 5.10 -11.02
N ALA A 36 -4.16 3.81 -10.81
CA ALA A 36 -5.19 2.85 -10.42
C ALA A 36 -5.79 3.19 -9.04
N ALA A 37 -4.96 3.58 -8.07
CA ALA A 37 -5.37 3.92 -6.72
C ALA A 37 -6.21 5.20 -6.66
N SER A 38 -5.78 6.26 -7.33
CA SER A 38 -6.42 7.58 -7.27
C SER A 38 -7.47 7.81 -8.36
N GLY A 39 -7.31 7.21 -9.54
CA GLY A 39 -8.07 7.55 -10.75
C GLY A 39 -7.76 8.94 -11.32
N CYS A 40 -6.61 9.52 -10.95
CA CYS A 40 -6.23 10.89 -11.31
C CYS A 40 -4.96 10.89 -12.17
N GLU A 41 -5.11 11.07 -13.50
CA GLU A 41 -3.98 11.14 -14.44
C GLU A 41 -3.09 12.35 -14.21
N GLU A 42 -3.67 13.48 -13.84
CA GLU A 42 -2.98 14.76 -13.62
C GLU A 42 -2.57 14.97 -12.15
N MET A 43 -2.38 13.88 -11.38
CA MET A 43 -1.85 13.99 -10.03
C MET A 43 -0.47 14.67 -10.07
N PRO A 44 -0.27 15.78 -9.32
CA PRO A 44 1.03 16.42 -9.26
C PRO A 44 2.07 15.53 -8.58
N VAL A 45 3.29 15.54 -9.11
CA VAL A 45 4.44 14.86 -8.54
C VAL A 45 5.57 15.87 -8.39
N LEU A 46 6.10 15.98 -7.16
CA LEU A 46 7.34 16.70 -6.92
C LEU A 46 8.50 15.72 -6.93
N ALA A 47 9.59 16.07 -7.59
CA ALA A 47 10.80 15.27 -7.60
C ALA A 47 12.03 16.16 -7.44
N THR A 48 12.96 15.78 -6.56
CA THR A 48 14.23 16.46 -6.41
C THR A 48 15.31 15.76 -7.21
N ARG A 49 16.21 16.53 -7.81
CA ARG A 49 17.41 16.03 -8.49
C ARG A 49 18.64 16.78 -8.05
N VAL A 50 19.71 16.05 -7.84
CA VAL A 50 21.07 16.63 -7.71
C VAL A 50 21.61 16.88 -9.13
N ALA A 51 22.18 18.06 -9.35
CA ALA A 51 22.79 18.37 -10.65
C ALA A 51 23.81 17.31 -11.05
N LYS A 52 23.68 16.76 -12.27
CA LYS A 52 24.46 15.67 -12.87
C LYS A 52 23.96 14.24 -12.60
N GLU A 53 22.89 14.06 -11.83
CA GLU A 53 22.24 12.76 -11.67
C GLU A 53 20.95 12.74 -12.51
N ASP A 54 20.73 11.69 -13.28
CA ASP A 54 19.52 11.53 -14.09
C ASP A 54 18.33 11.03 -13.25
N ALA A 55 18.60 10.31 -12.16
CA ALA A 55 17.59 9.79 -11.24
C ALA A 55 17.19 10.80 -10.17
N PRO A 56 15.91 10.83 -9.74
CA PRO A 56 15.47 11.69 -8.64
C PRO A 56 16.02 11.18 -7.30
N THR A 57 16.38 12.12 -6.42
CA THR A 57 16.78 11.79 -5.04
C THR A 57 15.56 11.42 -4.19
N LEU A 58 14.50 12.21 -4.29
CA LEU A 58 13.21 11.99 -3.63
C LEU A 58 12.06 12.26 -4.60
N VAL A 59 10.99 11.48 -4.48
CA VAL A 59 9.76 11.64 -5.25
C VAL A 59 8.57 11.75 -4.29
N TRP A 60 7.73 12.75 -4.48
CA TRP A 60 6.53 12.96 -3.68
C TRP A 60 5.29 13.13 -4.55
N PRO A 61 4.50 12.07 -4.79
CA PRO A 61 3.19 12.18 -5.41
C PRO A 61 2.20 12.89 -4.49
N LEU A 62 1.50 13.90 -4.99
CA LEU A 62 0.62 14.75 -4.20
C LEU A 62 -0.85 14.41 -4.48
N PHE A 63 -1.43 13.49 -3.71
CA PHE A 63 -2.86 13.21 -3.82
C PHE A 63 -3.67 14.32 -3.15
N MET A 64 -4.19 15.22 -3.97
CA MET A 64 -4.90 16.42 -3.55
C MET A 64 -6.37 16.40 -4.01
N PRO A 65 -7.29 15.73 -3.28
CA PRO A 65 -8.72 15.74 -3.60
C PRO A 65 -9.32 17.14 -3.67
N THR A 66 -8.70 18.09 -3.00
CA THR A 66 -9.03 19.51 -3.08
C THR A 66 -7.75 20.35 -3.00
N ARG A 67 -7.79 21.61 -3.44
CA ARG A 67 -6.64 22.53 -3.37
C ARG A 67 -6.08 22.74 -1.95
N ARG A 68 -6.81 22.33 -0.90
CA ARG A 68 -6.45 22.56 0.50
C ARG A 68 -6.04 21.31 1.26
N HIS A 69 -6.18 20.13 0.62
CA HIS A 69 -5.88 18.83 1.25
C HIS A 69 -4.84 18.09 0.44
N LEU A 70 -3.75 17.73 1.07
CA LEU A 70 -2.84 16.68 0.66
C LEU A 70 -3.05 15.52 1.65
N ILE A 71 -3.47 14.39 1.16
CA ILE A 71 -3.83 13.24 1.99
C ILE A 71 -3.25 11.94 1.44
N VAL A 72 -3.33 10.90 2.24
CA VAL A 72 -2.91 9.55 1.88
C VAL A 72 -3.69 9.06 0.66
N THR A 73 -2.97 8.63 -0.37
CA THR A 73 -3.58 7.97 -1.54
C THR A 73 -4.20 6.64 -1.10
N PRO A 74 -5.42 6.29 -1.54
CA PRO A 74 -6.02 5.01 -1.22
C PRO A 74 -5.10 3.83 -1.53
N TYR A 75 -5.04 2.84 -0.67
CA TYR A 75 -4.20 1.64 -0.82
C TYR A 75 -2.70 1.93 -1.01
N CYS A 76 -2.22 3.05 -0.46
CA CYS A 76 -0.80 3.36 -0.37
C CYS A 76 -0.42 3.48 1.09
N GLN A 77 0.47 2.61 1.57
CA GLN A 77 0.94 2.67 2.95
C GLN A 77 1.85 3.90 3.16
N PHE A 78 2.73 4.18 2.22
CA PHE A 78 3.62 5.34 2.23
C PHE A 78 3.19 6.35 1.17
N THR A 79 3.11 7.62 1.54
CA THR A 79 2.58 8.70 0.70
C THR A 79 3.30 10.01 0.89
N GLY A 80 4.44 9.98 1.54
CA GLY A 80 5.35 11.11 1.65
C GLY A 80 6.40 11.10 0.54
N PRO A 81 7.45 11.92 0.68
CA PRO A 81 8.63 11.82 -0.15
C PRO A 81 9.30 10.45 0.03
N LEU A 82 9.55 9.74 -1.07
CA LEU A 82 10.16 8.42 -1.05
C LEU A 82 11.36 8.40 -2.01
N SER A 83 12.39 7.61 -1.66
CA SER A 83 13.54 7.28 -2.49
C SER A 83 13.55 5.80 -2.87
N ASP A 84 14.46 5.41 -3.73
CA ASP A 84 14.75 4.02 -4.09
C ASP A 84 15.14 3.13 -2.90
N ARG A 85 15.52 3.73 -1.77
CA ARG A 85 15.96 3.04 -0.55
C ARG A 85 14.96 3.16 0.61
N SER A 86 13.70 3.45 0.31
CA SER A 86 12.64 3.51 1.32
C SER A 86 12.42 2.14 1.97
N GLY A 87 12.77 2.03 3.24
CA GLY A 87 12.56 0.84 4.08
C GLY A 87 13.83 0.05 4.44
N ALA A 88 15.01 0.47 4.01
CA ALA A 88 16.27 -0.07 4.51
C ALA A 88 16.65 0.64 5.82
N VAL A 89 16.26 0.07 6.96
CA VAL A 89 16.64 0.57 8.28
C VAL A 89 18.00 -0.04 8.67
N GLY A 90 19.02 0.79 8.82
CA GLY A 90 20.13 0.52 9.74
C GLY A 90 21.26 -0.40 9.30
N GLU A 91 21.37 -0.80 8.03
CA GLU A 91 22.42 -1.74 7.62
C GLU A 91 23.63 -1.10 6.90
N GLU A 92 23.57 0.18 6.54
CA GLU A 92 24.69 0.87 5.88
C GLU A 92 25.43 1.80 6.85
N PRO A 93 26.77 1.95 6.70
CA PRO A 93 27.51 2.98 7.41
C PRO A 93 26.94 4.36 7.12
N PHE A 94 26.92 5.25 8.12
CA PHE A 94 26.46 6.62 7.96
C PHE A 94 27.26 7.34 6.86
N ASP A 95 26.55 7.73 5.79
CA ASP A 95 27.06 8.56 4.71
C ASP A 95 26.61 10.02 4.93
N ARG A 96 27.55 10.86 5.36
CA ARG A 96 27.32 12.27 5.68
C ARG A 96 26.84 13.05 4.47
N ASP A 97 27.44 12.85 3.31
CA ASP A 97 27.14 13.68 2.12
C ASP A 97 25.76 13.34 1.56
N ARG A 98 25.41 12.06 1.59
CA ARG A 98 24.08 11.57 1.27
C ARG A 98 23.03 12.07 2.25
N TYR A 99 23.30 12.04 3.55
CA TYR A 99 22.39 12.57 4.57
C TYR A 99 22.11 14.07 4.34
N ILE A 100 23.16 14.89 4.10
CA ILE A 100 23.00 16.32 3.80
C ILE A 100 22.19 16.52 2.51
N ALA A 101 22.41 15.71 1.47
CA ALA A 101 21.63 15.78 0.22
C ALA A 101 20.15 15.48 0.46
N HIS A 102 19.83 14.48 1.28
CA HIS A 102 18.44 14.16 1.62
C HIS A 102 17.76 15.25 2.45
N LEU A 103 18.46 15.84 3.42
CA LEU A 103 17.94 16.98 4.19
C LEU A 103 17.59 18.15 3.25
N ALA A 104 18.52 18.55 2.38
CA ALA A 104 18.30 19.61 1.43
C ALA A 104 17.14 19.29 0.45
N ALA A 105 17.04 18.04 0.02
CA ALA A 105 15.93 17.58 -0.85
C ALA A 105 14.58 17.64 -0.14
N MET A 106 14.50 17.25 1.13
CA MET A 106 13.28 17.35 1.94
C MET A 106 12.83 18.80 2.15
N GLU A 107 13.76 19.69 2.48
CA GLU A 107 13.48 21.14 2.62
C GLU A 107 12.95 21.72 1.31
N ALA A 108 13.62 21.45 0.18
CA ALA A 108 13.20 21.92 -1.12
C ALA A 108 11.81 21.39 -1.54
N LEU A 109 11.48 20.12 -1.22
CA LEU A 109 10.13 19.58 -1.43
C LEU A 109 9.10 20.28 -0.54
N GLY A 110 9.42 20.55 0.71
CA GLY A 110 8.57 21.28 1.65
C GLY A 110 8.23 22.70 1.12
N GLU A 111 9.22 23.43 0.64
CA GLU A 111 9.07 24.76 0.02
C GLU A 111 8.28 24.71 -1.29
N ALA A 112 8.41 23.62 -2.06
CA ALA A 112 7.70 23.45 -3.32
C ALA A 112 6.22 23.06 -3.16
N LEU A 113 5.76 22.73 -1.94
CA LEU A 113 4.36 22.41 -1.68
C LEU A 113 3.44 23.61 -2.00
N PRO A 114 2.22 23.36 -2.53
CA PRO A 114 1.27 24.44 -2.79
C PRO A 114 0.93 25.25 -1.53
N SER A 115 1.11 26.56 -1.57
CA SER A 115 0.81 27.48 -0.47
C SER A 115 -0.66 27.53 -0.06
N SER A 116 -1.55 26.98 -0.91
CA SER A 116 -2.99 26.84 -0.62
C SER A 116 -3.31 25.71 0.36
N LEU A 117 -2.38 24.81 0.64
CA LEU A 117 -2.60 23.69 1.57
C LEU A 117 -2.92 24.19 2.98
N ARG A 118 -3.87 23.55 3.63
CA ARG A 118 -4.31 23.80 5.01
C ARG A 118 -4.35 22.53 5.85
N TYR A 119 -4.21 21.39 5.19
CA TYR A 119 -4.10 20.09 5.82
C TYR A 119 -3.21 19.18 4.98
N ILE A 120 -2.24 18.58 5.61
CA ILE A 120 -1.31 17.63 5.01
C ILE A 120 -1.29 16.39 5.88
N GLU A 121 -1.43 15.23 5.26
CA GLU A 121 -1.22 13.92 5.86
C GLU A 121 -0.29 13.12 4.96
N ALA A 122 0.76 12.58 5.56
CA ALA A 122 1.76 11.75 4.88
C ALA A 122 2.21 10.61 5.78
N HIS A 123 2.57 9.49 5.17
CA HIS A 123 3.14 8.34 5.86
C HIS A 123 4.53 8.08 5.30
N LEU A 124 5.50 7.92 6.17
CA LEU A 124 6.91 7.71 5.82
C LEU A 124 7.50 6.51 6.56
N PRO A 125 8.47 5.81 5.96
CA PRO A 125 9.35 4.92 6.72
C PRO A 125 9.97 5.64 7.92
N LEU A 126 10.28 4.90 8.99
CA LEU A 126 10.77 5.49 10.23
C LEU A 126 12.15 6.13 10.08
N ASP A 127 12.98 5.63 9.19
CA ASP A 127 14.29 6.14 8.86
C ASP A 127 14.32 7.56 8.28
N TYR A 128 13.15 8.12 7.94
CA TYR A 128 12.99 9.51 7.46
C TYR A 128 12.67 10.52 8.59
N TRP A 129 12.65 10.09 9.85
CA TRP A 129 12.12 10.92 10.94
C TRP A 129 12.89 12.21 11.19
N ASP A 130 14.22 12.21 10.97
CA ASP A 130 15.12 13.35 11.18
C ASP A 130 15.33 14.22 9.92
N TRP A 131 14.71 13.83 8.78
CA TRP A 131 14.78 14.60 7.53
C TRP A 131 13.59 15.54 7.32
N LEU A 132 12.63 15.52 8.23
CA LEU A 132 11.40 16.29 8.05
C LEU A 132 11.67 17.79 8.11
N PRO A 133 11.13 18.59 7.16
CA PRO A 133 11.21 20.04 7.24
C PRO A 133 10.49 20.51 8.50
N SER A 134 11.01 21.57 9.13
CA SER A 134 10.46 22.11 10.38
C SER A 134 9.03 22.64 10.21
N GLU A 135 8.72 23.18 9.03
CA GLU A 135 7.44 23.81 8.72
C GLU A 135 6.90 23.39 7.35
N THR A 136 5.59 23.49 7.21
CA THR A 136 4.84 23.27 5.96
C THR A 136 3.87 24.42 5.73
N PRO A 137 3.28 24.57 4.52
CA PRO A 137 2.21 25.55 4.29
C PRO A 137 0.99 25.39 5.21
N ALA A 138 0.80 24.21 5.79
CA ALA A 138 -0.26 23.93 6.75
C ALA A 138 0.16 24.07 8.23
N GLY A 139 1.43 24.39 8.50
CA GLY A 139 2.01 24.56 9.83
C GLY A 139 2.95 23.43 10.24
N VAL A 140 3.20 23.31 11.54
CA VAL A 140 4.13 22.36 12.14
C VAL A 140 3.59 20.93 12.07
N TRP A 141 4.48 19.95 11.84
CA TRP A 141 4.16 18.53 11.86
C TRP A 141 3.79 18.03 13.26
N ARG A 142 2.80 17.17 13.28
CA ARG A 142 2.49 16.27 14.40
C ARG A 142 2.75 14.86 13.91
N SER A 143 3.56 14.14 14.63
CA SER A 143 3.93 12.76 14.31
C SER A 143 3.28 11.76 15.26
N SER A 144 2.99 10.59 14.75
CA SER A 144 2.65 9.40 15.52
C SER A 144 3.24 8.17 14.85
N VAL A 145 3.50 7.13 15.65
CA VAL A 145 4.03 5.87 15.13
C VAL A 145 2.86 4.92 14.85
N ALA A 146 2.88 4.31 13.68
CA ALA A 146 2.05 3.17 13.33
C ALA A 146 2.93 1.98 12.94
N TYR A 147 2.33 0.82 12.67
CA TYR A 147 3.07 -0.40 12.38
C TYR A 147 2.49 -1.11 11.17
N THR A 148 3.38 -1.58 10.29
CA THR A 148 3.08 -2.67 9.38
C THR A 148 3.60 -3.98 9.95
N HIS A 149 3.22 -5.12 9.35
CA HIS A 149 3.68 -6.44 9.78
C HIS A 149 4.31 -7.15 8.59
N ARG A 150 5.59 -7.51 8.69
CA ARG A 150 6.36 -8.14 7.63
C ARG A 150 6.77 -9.55 7.98
N LEU A 151 6.63 -10.46 7.02
CA LEU A 151 7.09 -11.84 7.10
C LEU A 151 8.25 -12.02 6.13
N ASP A 152 9.38 -12.49 6.65
CA ASP A 152 10.54 -12.87 5.84
C ASP A 152 10.26 -14.20 5.13
N LEU A 153 10.36 -14.20 3.79
CA LEU A 153 10.12 -15.36 2.96
C LEU A 153 11.41 -16.10 2.56
N THR A 154 12.57 -15.59 2.95
CA THR A 154 13.87 -16.08 2.46
C THR A 154 14.43 -17.24 3.29
N GLN A 155 14.26 -17.22 4.61
CA GLN A 155 15.00 -18.09 5.51
C GLN A 155 14.42 -19.49 5.65
N ARG A 156 13.09 -19.63 5.67
CA ARG A 156 12.38 -20.91 5.91
C ARG A 156 11.10 -20.99 5.09
N PRO A 157 10.56 -22.19 4.89
CA PRO A 157 9.18 -22.33 4.43
C PRO A 157 8.23 -21.54 5.34
N PRO A 158 7.36 -20.67 4.81
CA PRO A 158 6.52 -19.80 5.62
C PRO A 158 5.69 -20.54 6.68
N GLN A 159 5.24 -21.75 6.38
CA GLN A 159 4.42 -22.59 7.27
C GLN A 159 5.13 -22.97 8.58
N GLU A 160 6.47 -23.02 8.58
CA GLU A 160 7.26 -23.29 9.78
C GLU A 160 7.23 -22.12 10.76
N LEU A 161 7.01 -20.90 10.26
CA LEU A 161 6.92 -19.67 11.06
C LEU A 161 5.54 -19.50 11.72
N TYR A 162 4.50 -20.17 11.20
CA TYR A 162 3.15 -20.05 11.73
C TYR A 162 3.04 -20.65 13.13
N ASN A 163 2.31 -19.98 14.01
CA ASN A 163 1.97 -20.56 15.31
C ASN A 163 0.97 -21.74 15.18
N SER A 164 0.76 -22.47 16.26
CA SER A 164 -0.13 -23.62 16.30
C SER A 164 -1.59 -23.31 15.93
N LEU A 165 -2.05 -22.07 16.24
CA LEU A 165 -3.41 -21.61 15.92
C LEU A 165 -3.60 -21.52 14.40
N ILE A 166 -2.68 -20.86 13.67
CA ILE A 166 -2.78 -20.71 12.20
C ILE A 166 -2.65 -22.08 11.53
N ARG A 167 -1.67 -22.91 11.94
CA ARG A 167 -1.53 -24.25 11.37
C ARG A 167 -2.80 -25.10 11.53
N ARG A 168 -3.49 -24.98 12.68
CA ARG A 168 -4.78 -25.65 12.91
C ARG A 168 -5.89 -25.10 12.02
N LYS A 169 -5.98 -23.75 11.89
CA LYS A 169 -6.97 -23.09 11.03
C LYS A 169 -6.80 -23.49 9.56
N VAL A 170 -5.57 -23.43 9.04
CA VAL A 170 -5.26 -23.87 7.67
C VAL A 170 -5.68 -25.31 7.44
N ARG A 171 -5.33 -26.25 8.34
CA ARG A 171 -5.75 -27.67 8.21
C ARG A 171 -7.26 -27.84 8.20
N ARG A 172 -7.99 -27.15 9.09
CA ARG A 172 -9.46 -27.21 9.13
C ARG A 172 -10.08 -26.66 7.86
N ALA A 173 -9.62 -25.49 7.40
CA ALA A 173 -10.13 -24.89 6.16
C ALA A 173 -9.80 -25.76 4.91
N THR A 174 -8.62 -26.39 4.87
CA THR A 174 -8.28 -27.35 3.81
C THR A 174 -9.24 -28.55 3.81
N ALA A 175 -9.61 -29.06 4.99
CA ALA A 175 -10.54 -30.18 5.10
C ALA A 175 -11.98 -29.86 4.66
N LEU A 176 -12.35 -28.57 4.58
CA LEU A 176 -13.65 -28.14 4.05
C LEU A 176 -13.78 -28.31 2.53
N GLY A 177 -12.69 -28.58 1.81
CA GLY A 177 -12.70 -28.73 0.35
C GLY A 177 -13.08 -27.45 -0.40
N LEU A 178 -12.74 -26.26 0.16
CA LEU A 178 -13.00 -24.97 -0.49
C LEU A 178 -12.33 -24.91 -1.87
N ARG A 179 -13.06 -24.47 -2.87
CA ARG A 179 -12.56 -24.34 -4.24
C ARG A 179 -11.79 -23.04 -4.39
N GLU A 180 -10.56 -23.11 -4.86
CA GLU A 180 -9.71 -21.96 -5.13
C GLU A 180 -10.03 -21.38 -6.52
N LEU A 181 -10.29 -20.08 -6.59
CA LEU A 181 -10.48 -19.33 -7.83
C LEU A 181 -9.43 -18.21 -7.87
N TRP A 182 -8.43 -18.40 -8.73
CA TRP A 182 -7.34 -17.46 -8.92
C TRP A 182 -7.62 -16.50 -10.09
N ALA A 183 -7.32 -15.22 -9.90
CA ALA A 183 -7.19 -14.23 -10.96
C ALA A 183 -5.74 -13.73 -10.97
N GLU A 184 -4.96 -14.28 -11.88
CA GLU A 184 -3.55 -13.95 -12.13
C GLU A 184 -3.24 -14.14 -13.61
N THR A 185 -2.13 -13.54 -14.09
CA THR A 185 -1.77 -13.53 -15.54
C THR A 185 -1.49 -14.92 -16.10
N THR A 186 -1.02 -15.86 -15.26
CA THR A 186 -0.57 -17.21 -15.70
C THR A 186 -1.70 -18.21 -15.83
N LYS A 187 -2.88 -17.93 -15.30
CA LYS A 187 -4.06 -18.82 -15.34
C LYS A 187 -5.08 -18.35 -16.36
N GLU A 188 -5.38 -19.21 -17.31
CA GLU A 188 -6.35 -18.94 -18.38
C GLU A 188 -7.77 -18.67 -17.86
N ALA A 189 -8.44 -17.72 -18.52
CA ALA A 189 -9.89 -17.54 -18.57
C ALA A 189 -10.62 -17.08 -17.30
N THR A 190 -9.97 -16.70 -16.22
CA THR A 190 -10.70 -16.11 -15.10
C THR A 190 -11.04 -14.65 -15.40
N ASN A 191 -12.32 -14.30 -15.35
CA ASN A 191 -12.75 -12.90 -15.51
C ASN A 191 -12.31 -12.08 -14.30
N VAL A 192 -11.18 -11.38 -14.42
CA VAL A 192 -10.57 -10.56 -13.36
C VAL A 192 -11.57 -9.54 -12.81
N ALA A 193 -12.39 -8.93 -13.68
CA ALA A 193 -13.38 -7.94 -13.26
C ALA A 193 -14.44 -8.58 -12.35
N THR A 194 -14.95 -9.76 -12.68
CA THR A 194 -15.92 -10.48 -11.85
C THR A 194 -15.31 -10.85 -10.49
N CYS A 195 -14.06 -11.33 -10.46
CA CYS A 195 -13.37 -11.65 -9.22
C CYS A 195 -13.14 -10.38 -8.36
N ALA A 196 -12.81 -9.26 -8.98
CA ALA A 196 -12.67 -7.99 -8.27
C ALA A 196 -13.99 -7.52 -7.63
N GLU A 197 -15.13 -7.70 -8.29
CA GLU A 197 -16.45 -7.42 -7.70
C GLU A 197 -16.75 -8.30 -6.49
N MET A 198 -16.49 -9.60 -6.60
CA MET A 198 -16.66 -10.52 -5.48
C MET A 198 -15.78 -10.13 -4.28
N LEU A 199 -14.51 -9.75 -4.52
CA LEU A 199 -13.62 -9.25 -3.48
C LEU A 199 -14.16 -7.97 -2.83
N VAL A 200 -14.60 -6.99 -3.63
CA VAL A 200 -15.18 -5.73 -3.16
C VAL A 200 -16.37 -6.01 -2.23
N GLU A 201 -17.25 -6.94 -2.60
CA GLU A 201 -18.40 -7.28 -1.77
C GLU A 201 -18.00 -7.96 -0.45
N LEU A 202 -17.04 -8.88 -0.46
CA LEU A 202 -16.47 -9.49 0.75
C LEU A 202 -15.83 -8.43 1.67
N CYS A 203 -15.04 -7.52 1.11
CA CYS A 203 -14.43 -6.42 1.85
C CYS A 203 -15.48 -5.49 2.45
N ARG A 204 -16.52 -5.12 1.70
CA ARG A 204 -17.63 -4.28 2.17
C ARG A 204 -18.34 -4.91 3.37
N LYS A 205 -18.71 -6.19 3.26
CA LYS A 205 -19.33 -6.95 4.37
C LYS A 205 -18.41 -7.02 5.59
N SER A 206 -17.10 -7.19 5.40
CA SER A 206 -16.13 -7.23 6.49
C SER A 206 -15.98 -5.87 7.20
N LEU A 207 -15.91 -4.77 6.43
CA LEU A 207 -15.83 -3.41 6.96
C LEU A 207 -17.08 -3.00 7.74
N GLN A 208 -18.26 -3.30 7.23
CA GLN A 208 -19.52 -3.01 7.92
C GLN A 208 -19.57 -3.67 9.32
N ARG A 209 -19.07 -4.91 9.44
CA ARG A 209 -18.98 -5.63 10.73
C ARG A 209 -18.00 -4.99 11.72
N SER A 210 -16.92 -4.41 11.23
CA SER A 210 -15.90 -3.76 12.07
C SER A 210 -16.20 -2.29 12.41
N GLY A 211 -17.37 -1.77 11.97
CA GLY A 211 -17.75 -0.37 12.15
C GLY A 211 -17.00 0.59 11.20
N GLY A 212 -16.35 0.05 10.17
CA GLY A 212 -15.73 0.83 9.11
C GLY A 212 -16.75 1.17 8.02
N ASP A 213 -16.62 2.36 7.44
CA ASP A 213 -17.53 2.85 6.41
C ASP A 213 -16.85 3.17 5.06
N ARG A 214 -15.54 2.91 4.92
CA ARG A 214 -14.75 3.48 3.84
C ARG A 214 -13.96 2.42 3.06
N LEU A 215 -14.64 1.76 2.13
CA LEU A 215 -13.99 0.99 1.08
C LEU A 215 -13.91 1.83 -0.19
N CYS A 216 -12.69 2.14 -0.64
CA CYS A 216 -12.48 2.76 -1.96
C CYS A 216 -12.66 1.69 -3.05
N ALA A 217 -13.88 1.30 -3.31
CA ALA A 217 -14.23 0.15 -4.16
C ALA A 217 -13.75 0.34 -5.61
N SER A 218 -13.94 1.53 -6.17
CA SER A 218 -13.48 1.83 -7.54
C SER A 218 -11.97 1.75 -7.67
N SER A 219 -11.22 2.23 -6.65
CA SER A 219 -9.76 2.09 -6.60
C SER A 219 -9.35 0.63 -6.51
N LEU A 220 -10.00 -0.17 -5.65
CA LEU A 220 -9.67 -1.60 -5.51
C LEU A 220 -9.86 -2.36 -6.82
N ARG A 221 -10.96 -2.12 -7.56
CA ARG A 221 -11.20 -2.72 -8.87
C ARG A 221 -10.09 -2.38 -9.86
N ARG A 222 -9.72 -1.09 -9.97
CA ARG A 222 -8.66 -0.65 -10.88
C ARG A 222 -7.31 -1.26 -10.50
N LEU A 223 -6.98 -1.32 -9.21
CA LEU A 223 -5.73 -1.90 -8.72
C LEU A 223 -5.63 -3.39 -9.03
N VAL A 224 -6.67 -4.16 -8.76
CA VAL A 224 -6.73 -5.60 -9.11
C VAL A 224 -6.49 -5.77 -10.60
N THR A 225 -7.26 -5.06 -11.45
CA THR A 225 -7.15 -5.17 -12.91
C THR A 225 -5.75 -4.78 -13.40
N ALA A 226 -5.21 -3.65 -12.92
CA ALA A 226 -3.91 -3.16 -13.36
C ALA A 226 -2.75 -4.06 -12.91
N ALA A 227 -2.77 -4.57 -11.68
CA ALA A 227 -1.71 -5.42 -11.16
C ALA A 227 -1.72 -6.80 -11.81
N VAL A 228 -2.89 -7.42 -11.98
CA VAL A 228 -3.02 -8.71 -12.67
C VAL A 228 -2.57 -8.58 -14.13
N ALA A 229 -3.03 -7.58 -14.86
CA ALA A 229 -2.63 -7.37 -16.26
C ALA A 229 -1.11 -7.17 -16.45
N ARG A 230 -0.40 -6.73 -15.40
CA ARG A 230 1.06 -6.55 -15.40
C ARG A 230 1.84 -7.76 -14.90
N GLY A 231 1.15 -8.82 -14.45
CA GLY A 231 1.80 -9.93 -13.75
C GLY A 231 2.40 -9.54 -12.41
N GLN A 232 1.94 -8.43 -11.82
CA GLN A 232 2.42 -7.88 -10.55
C GLN A 232 1.37 -8.02 -9.42
N GLY A 233 0.44 -8.95 -9.55
CA GLY A 233 -0.54 -9.21 -8.51
C GLY A 233 -1.39 -10.44 -8.75
N ALA A 234 -1.94 -10.97 -7.68
CA ALA A 234 -2.89 -12.07 -7.68
C ALA A 234 -4.06 -11.79 -6.76
N LEU A 235 -5.24 -12.16 -7.20
CA LEU A 235 -6.44 -12.20 -6.40
C LEU A 235 -6.84 -13.67 -6.25
N LEU A 236 -7.04 -14.10 -5.01
CA LEU A 236 -7.56 -15.41 -4.67
C LEU A 236 -8.92 -15.27 -3.99
N LEU A 237 -9.89 -16.04 -4.48
CA LEU A 237 -11.16 -16.29 -3.83
C LEU A 237 -11.25 -17.75 -3.41
N LEU A 238 -11.76 -18.00 -2.21
CA LEU A 238 -12.16 -19.32 -1.76
C LEU A 238 -13.68 -19.41 -1.83
N LEU A 239 -14.17 -20.41 -2.54
CA LEU A 239 -15.60 -20.64 -2.78
C LEU A 239 -16.06 -21.85 -1.98
N SER A 240 -17.29 -21.81 -1.47
CA SER A 240 -17.95 -22.94 -0.83
C SER A 240 -18.12 -24.09 -1.84
N PRO A 241 -17.75 -25.33 -1.51
CA PRO A 241 -17.96 -26.46 -2.39
C PRO A 241 -19.45 -26.84 -2.57
N HIS A 242 -20.33 -26.30 -1.72
CA HIS A 242 -21.76 -26.61 -1.71
C HIS A 242 -22.61 -25.59 -2.49
N THR A 243 -22.23 -24.29 -2.42
CA THR A 243 -23.04 -23.21 -2.98
C THR A 243 -22.34 -22.44 -4.11
N ASP A 244 -21.03 -22.69 -4.29
CA ASP A 244 -20.16 -21.94 -5.21
C ASP A 244 -20.03 -20.44 -4.88
N GLU A 245 -20.51 -20.03 -3.70
CA GLU A 245 -20.45 -18.67 -3.21
C GLU A 245 -19.08 -18.35 -2.59
N PRO A 246 -18.57 -17.11 -2.74
CA PRO A 246 -17.29 -16.72 -2.16
C PRO A 246 -17.38 -16.60 -0.64
N VAL A 247 -16.57 -17.38 0.09
CA VAL A 247 -16.47 -17.37 1.56
C VAL A 247 -15.33 -16.51 2.07
N ALA A 248 -14.25 -16.36 1.29
CA ALA A 248 -13.15 -15.45 1.59
C ALA A 248 -12.47 -15.00 0.29
N GLY A 249 -11.84 -13.84 0.33
CA GLY A 249 -11.09 -13.31 -0.81
C GLY A 249 -10.02 -12.33 -0.37
N ALA A 250 -8.90 -12.31 -1.09
CA ALA A 250 -7.86 -11.33 -0.87
C ALA A 250 -7.08 -11.01 -2.17
N PHE A 251 -6.50 -9.83 -2.18
CA PHE A 251 -5.66 -9.33 -3.25
C PHE A 251 -4.28 -8.97 -2.72
N VAL A 252 -3.25 -9.46 -3.39
CA VAL A 252 -1.84 -9.17 -3.15
C VAL A 252 -1.26 -8.56 -4.42
N ALA A 253 -0.49 -7.50 -4.26
CA ALA A 253 0.37 -6.95 -5.31
C ALA A 253 1.83 -7.15 -4.93
N HIS A 254 2.75 -7.24 -5.91
CA HIS A 254 4.18 -7.32 -5.62
C HIS A 254 4.99 -6.35 -6.46
N HIS A 255 6.09 -5.88 -5.88
CA HIS A 255 7.03 -4.98 -6.52
C HIS A 255 8.38 -5.04 -5.81
N ALA A 256 9.48 -5.01 -6.54
CA ALA A 256 10.84 -4.97 -6.00
C ALA A 256 11.07 -5.99 -4.86
N GLY A 257 10.65 -7.24 -5.06
CA GLY A 257 10.86 -8.33 -4.11
C GLY A 257 9.95 -8.29 -2.86
N THR A 258 9.00 -7.38 -2.78
CA THR A 258 8.02 -7.32 -1.69
C THR A 258 6.61 -7.58 -2.21
N ALA A 259 5.89 -8.49 -1.57
CA ALA A 259 4.47 -8.71 -1.76
C ALA A 259 3.67 -7.97 -0.69
N TYR A 260 2.62 -7.27 -1.10
CA TYR A 260 1.78 -6.41 -0.27
C TYR A 260 0.36 -6.95 -0.21
N TYR A 261 -0.15 -7.26 0.97
CA TYR A 261 -1.54 -7.62 1.19
C TYR A 261 -2.43 -6.38 1.20
N ILE A 262 -3.04 -6.10 0.06
CA ILE A 262 -3.74 -4.82 -0.18
C ILE A 262 -5.15 -4.81 0.40
N ALA A 263 -5.88 -5.89 0.23
CA ALA A 263 -7.26 -5.98 0.69
C ALA A 263 -7.70 -7.43 0.88
N GLY A 264 -8.59 -7.66 1.82
CA GLY A 264 -9.24 -8.95 1.99
C GLY A 264 -10.51 -8.87 2.82
N GLY A 265 -11.36 -9.85 2.61
CA GLY A 265 -12.64 -9.97 3.31
C GLY A 265 -13.11 -11.41 3.37
N GLN A 266 -14.01 -11.67 4.33
CA GLN A 266 -14.61 -13.01 4.50
C GLN A 266 -16.11 -12.91 4.80
N ALA A 267 -16.85 -13.91 4.37
CA ALA A 267 -18.24 -14.11 4.73
C ALA A 267 -18.37 -14.55 6.20
N ARG A 268 -19.52 -14.27 6.81
CA ARG A 268 -19.84 -14.74 8.15
C ARG A 268 -20.56 -16.09 8.08
N THR A 269 -19.81 -17.11 7.72
CA THR A 269 -20.27 -18.50 7.65
C THR A 269 -19.34 -19.40 8.46
N SER A 270 -19.76 -20.59 8.81
CA SER A 270 -18.88 -21.59 9.44
C SER A 270 -17.66 -21.91 8.61
N GLU A 271 -17.81 -21.94 7.27
CA GLU A 271 -16.70 -22.13 6.32
C GLU A 271 -15.75 -20.92 6.30
N GLY A 272 -16.29 -19.69 6.41
CA GLY A 272 -15.49 -18.45 6.38
C GLY A 272 -14.63 -18.22 7.62
N GLU A 273 -14.92 -18.87 8.75
CA GLU A 273 -14.22 -18.63 10.03
C GLU A 273 -12.70 -18.90 9.95
N ASP A 274 -12.32 -19.98 9.27
CA ASP A 274 -10.91 -20.36 9.09
C ASP A 274 -10.40 -20.11 7.66
N ALA A 275 -11.28 -19.79 6.71
CA ALA A 275 -10.96 -19.61 5.30
C ALA A 275 -9.90 -18.52 5.07
N MET A 276 -9.93 -17.43 5.83
CA MET A 276 -8.93 -16.37 5.71
C MET A 276 -7.51 -16.85 6.04
N ALA A 277 -7.37 -17.81 6.96
CA ALA A 277 -6.06 -18.37 7.27
C ALA A 277 -5.50 -19.21 6.10
N LEU A 278 -6.33 -20.04 5.47
CA LEU A 278 -5.97 -20.81 4.28
C LEU A 278 -5.66 -19.88 3.10
N LEU A 279 -6.49 -18.88 2.88
CA LEU A 279 -6.32 -17.90 1.81
C LEU A 279 -4.98 -17.17 1.90
N LEU A 280 -4.62 -16.66 3.09
CA LEU A 280 -3.33 -16.02 3.30
C LEU A 280 -2.16 -16.99 3.19
N ASP A 281 -2.29 -18.24 3.65
CA ASP A 281 -1.29 -19.29 3.42
C ASP A 281 -0.99 -19.47 1.92
N ARG A 282 -2.03 -19.57 1.08
CA ARG A 282 -1.88 -19.70 -0.37
C ARG A 282 -1.21 -18.48 -1.01
N LEU A 283 -1.62 -17.28 -0.61
CA LEU A 283 -1.05 -16.04 -1.15
C LEU A 283 0.41 -15.83 -0.68
N ILE A 284 0.77 -16.23 0.53
CA ILE A 284 2.15 -16.18 1.02
C ILE A 284 3.03 -17.16 0.23
N ILE A 285 2.54 -18.38 -0.04
CA ILE A 285 3.25 -19.35 -0.88
C ILE A 285 3.44 -18.79 -2.29
N TRP A 286 2.35 -18.31 -2.90
CA TRP A 286 2.38 -17.69 -4.22
C TRP A 286 3.39 -16.53 -4.28
N SER A 287 3.44 -15.68 -3.26
CA SER A 287 4.39 -14.56 -3.21
C SER A 287 5.84 -15.05 -3.21
N ARG A 288 6.14 -16.14 -2.49
CA ARG A 288 7.47 -16.73 -2.49
C ARG A 288 7.83 -17.34 -3.85
N GLU A 289 6.87 -17.98 -4.53
CA GLU A 289 7.02 -18.52 -5.88
C GLU A 289 7.20 -17.43 -6.95
N ALA A 290 6.71 -16.21 -6.66
CA ALA A 290 6.94 -14.99 -7.45
C ALA A 290 8.22 -14.23 -7.05
N ASP A 291 9.20 -14.91 -6.45
CA ASP A 291 10.52 -14.39 -6.05
C ASP A 291 10.46 -13.20 -5.07
N CYS A 292 9.38 -13.09 -4.27
CA CYS A 292 9.34 -12.11 -3.20
C CYS A 292 10.14 -12.58 -1.98
N HIS A 293 10.91 -11.65 -1.40
CA HIS A 293 11.70 -11.87 -0.18
C HIS A 293 10.89 -11.54 1.07
N THR A 294 9.90 -10.65 0.94
CA THR A 294 9.08 -10.13 2.04
C THR A 294 7.61 -10.19 1.67
N PHE A 295 6.78 -10.62 2.62
CA PHE A 295 5.33 -10.44 2.57
C PHE A 295 4.93 -9.39 3.61
N ASP A 296 4.43 -8.25 3.13
CA ASP A 296 3.96 -7.16 3.98
C ASP A 296 2.44 -7.25 4.10
N PHE A 297 1.95 -7.52 5.32
CA PHE A 297 0.52 -7.56 5.62
C PHE A 297 -0.13 -6.19 5.64
N GLU A 298 0.66 -5.16 5.37
CA GLU A 298 0.26 -3.77 5.54
C GLU A 298 -0.07 -3.42 7.01
N GLY A 299 -0.57 -2.22 7.26
CA GLY A 299 -0.75 -1.75 8.62
C GLY A 299 -2.08 -2.12 9.22
N SER A 300 -2.08 -2.58 10.45
CA SER A 300 -3.28 -2.57 11.29
C SER A 300 -2.98 -2.09 12.71
N ILE A 301 -3.67 -1.03 13.11
CA ILE A 301 -3.73 -0.58 14.51
C ILE A 301 -4.78 -1.36 15.34
N GLN A 302 -5.59 -2.17 14.70
CA GLN A 302 -6.57 -3.03 15.39
C GLN A 302 -5.86 -4.25 15.99
N ARG A 303 -5.91 -4.39 17.32
CA ARG A 303 -5.18 -5.44 18.05
C ARG A 303 -5.47 -6.85 17.55
N GLY A 304 -6.73 -7.14 17.20
CA GLY A 304 -7.13 -8.47 16.69
C GLY A 304 -6.49 -8.80 15.35
N ILE A 305 -6.41 -7.83 14.44
CA ILE A 305 -5.77 -7.98 13.12
C ILE A 305 -4.25 -8.09 13.27
N ALA A 306 -3.64 -7.23 14.08
CA ALA A 306 -2.22 -7.31 14.38
C ALA A 306 -1.83 -8.67 14.99
N PHE A 307 -2.63 -9.20 15.93
CA PHE A 307 -2.43 -10.53 16.50
C PHE A 307 -2.53 -11.62 15.42
N PHE A 308 -3.50 -11.50 14.51
CA PHE A 308 -3.69 -12.46 13.42
C PHE A 308 -2.48 -12.48 12.48
N PHE A 309 -1.95 -11.32 12.06
CA PHE A 309 -0.76 -11.23 11.23
C PHE A 309 0.49 -11.79 11.92
N ARG A 310 0.70 -11.43 13.19
CA ARG A 310 1.80 -11.98 14.00
C ARG A 310 1.71 -13.49 14.18
N SER A 311 0.51 -14.05 14.10
CA SER A 311 0.31 -15.50 14.19
C SER A 311 0.86 -16.26 12.98
N PHE A 312 1.09 -15.58 11.85
CA PHE A 312 1.83 -16.11 10.70
C PHE A 312 3.36 -15.99 10.85
N GLY A 313 3.86 -15.43 11.95
CA GLY A 313 5.28 -15.17 12.17
C GLY A 313 5.73 -13.77 11.73
N ALA A 314 4.79 -12.92 11.30
CA ALA A 314 5.13 -11.57 10.90
C ALA A 314 5.61 -10.71 12.09
N VAL A 315 6.59 -9.86 11.82
CA VAL A 315 7.19 -8.94 12.79
C VAL A 315 6.67 -7.51 12.54
N PRO A 316 6.33 -6.75 13.60
CA PRO A 316 5.93 -5.36 13.43
C PRO A 316 7.09 -4.48 13.00
N HIS A 317 6.89 -3.67 11.97
CA HIS A 317 7.82 -2.64 11.50
C HIS A 317 7.18 -1.26 11.68
N PRO A 318 7.78 -0.36 12.47
CA PRO A 318 7.22 0.96 12.70
C PRO A 318 7.36 1.86 11.47
N TYR A 319 6.42 2.79 11.33
CA TYR A 319 6.48 3.89 10.37
C TYR A 319 5.86 5.16 10.93
N LEU A 320 6.16 6.31 10.33
CA LEU A 320 5.65 7.62 10.76
C LEU A 320 4.34 7.96 10.06
N ARG A 321 3.37 8.38 10.87
CA ARG A 321 2.19 9.09 10.38
C ARG A 321 2.34 10.55 10.75
N LEU A 322 2.32 11.41 9.75
CA LEU A 322 2.56 12.84 9.86
C LEU A 322 1.30 13.60 9.50
N GLN A 323 1.00 14.61 10.28
CA GLN A 323 -0.12 15.52 10.02
C GLN A 323 0.30 16.95 10.30
N ALA A 324 -0.03 17.88 9.39
CA ALA A 324 0.07 19.31 9.61
C ALA A 324 -1.27 19.98 9.33
N GLY A 325 -1.57 21.05 10.07
CA GLY A 325 -2.83 21.75 9.96
C GLY A 325 -4.00 21.07 10.66
N ARG A 326 -5.20 21.63 10.45
CA ARG A 326 -6.46 21.11 11.00
C ARG A 326 -7.53 21.01 9.92
N GLN A 327 -8.26 19.93 9.90
CA GLN A 327 -9.44 19.78 9.05
C GLN A 327 -10.64 20.50 9.70
N THR A 328 -11.19 21.52 9.03
CA THR A 328 -12.47 22.10 9.40
C THR A 328 -13.63 21.17 8.99
N LEU A 329 -14.83 21.42 9.53
CA LEU A 329 -16.03 20.64 9.13
C LEU A 329 -16.29 20.76 7.62
N ALA A 330 -16.20 21.96 7.06
CA ALA A 330 -16.36 22.19 5.62
C ALA A 330 -15.36 21.38 4.79
N MET A 331 -14.10 21.32 5.22
CA MET A 331 -13.07 20.51 4.56
C MET A 331 -13.38 19.01 4.62
N ARG A 332 -13.87 18.51 5.75
CA ARG A 332 -14.29 17.09 5.89
C ARG A 332 -15.45 16.75 4.95
N LEU A 333 -16.43 17.66 4.81
CA LEU A 333 -17.55 17.48 3.90
C LEU A 333 -17.11 17.48 2.43
N GLN A 334 -16.20 18.39 2.04
CA GLN A 334 -15.63 18.42 0.70
C GLN A 334 -14.88 17.10 0.37
N LEU A 335 -14.07 16.63 1.32
CA LEU A 335 -13.34 15.39 1.17
C LEU A 335 -14.28 14.19 1.04
N ARG A 336 -15.32 14.12 1.91
CA ARG A 336 -16.35 13.08 1.83
C ARG A 336 -17.06 13.09 0.46
N ARG A 337 -17.41 14.27 -0.07
CA ARG A 337 -18.03 14.40 -1.40
C ARG A 337 -17.10 13.87 -2.49
N TYR A 338 -15.81 14.21 -2.44
CA TYR A 338 -14.83 13.70 -3.39
C TYR A 338 -14.76 12.16 -3.37
N TYR A 339 -14.69 11.56 -2.17
CA TYR A 339 -14.65 10.08 -2.04
C TYR A 339 -15.90 9.42 -2.62
N LEU A 340 -17.09 9.99 -2.37
CA LEU A 340 -18.36 9.48 -2.91
C LEU A 340 -18.42 9.56 -4.44
N GLN A 341 -17.81 10.57 -5.05
CA GLN A 341 -17.86 10.78 -6.48
C GLN A 341 -16.81 9.98 -7.27
N HIS A 342 -15.65 9.69 -6.67
CA HIS A 342 -14.50 9.19 -7.42
C HIS A 342 -13.93 7.84 -6.95
N LEU A 343 -14.18 7.47 -5.71
CA LEU A 343 -13.48 6.33 -5.10
C LEU A 343 -14.39 5.21 -4.55
N TYR A 344 -15.64 5.52 -4.22
CA TYR A 344 -16.62 4.55 -3.68
C TYR A 344 -17.51 3.87 -4.75
#